data_0e4fd25697f33028630c863ee767045b
#
_entry.id   0e4fd25697f33028630c863ee767045b
#
_cell.length_a   1.000
_cell.length_b   1.000
_cell.length_c   1.000
_cell.angle_alpha   90.00
_cell.angle_beta   90.00
_cell.angle_gamma   90.00
#
_symmetry.space_group_name_H-M   'P 1'
#
loop_
_entity.id
_entity.type
_entity.pdbx_description
1 polymer ?
#
loop_
_entity_poly.entity_id
_entity_poly.type
_entity_poly.pdbx_seq_one_letter_code
_entity_poly.pdbx_strand_id
1 'polypeptide(L)'
;DILLTMKGVSASFVVAKKDNGDVGISARSMGDINVQVIMEKLGGGGHLTNAACQIKNGMIDIAIEQLKLAIIEIVEGGQST
;
A
#
# COMPACT_ATOMS: atom_id res chain seq x y z
N ASP A 1 -3.82 -12.43 7.36
CA ASP A 1 -2.88 -11.48 6.76
C ASP A 1 -2.58 -11.90 5.33
N ILE A 2 -2.54 -10.93 4.44
CA ILE A 2 -2.25 -11.16 3.04
C ILE A 2 -0.99 -10.40 2.67
N LEU A 3 -0.04 -11.10 2.06
CA LEU A 3 1.18 -10.51 1.58
C LEU A 3 1.12 -10.33 0.07
N LEU A 4 1.30 -9.10 -0.39
CA LEU A 4 1.39 -8.78 -1.81
C LEU A 4 2.80 -8.34 -2.11
N THR A 5 3.40 -8.92 -3.13
CA THR A 5 4.72 -8.51 -3.61
C THR A 5 4.59 -8.03 -5.04
N MET A 6 5.33 -6.97 -5.37
CA MET A 6 5.33 -6.42 -6.72
C MET A 6 6.43 -7.09 -7.52
N LYS A 7 6.01 -7.70 -8.64
CA LYS A 7 6.97 -8.35 -9.53
C LYS A 7 7.74 -7.27 -10.29
N GLY A 8 9.06 -7.39 -10.30
CA GLY A 8 9.91 -6.47 -11.03
C GLY A 8 10.30 -5.23 -10.26
N VAL A 9 9.72 -5.01 -9.07
CA VAL A 9 10.14 -3.94 -8.18
C VAL A 9 10.20 -4.50 -6.76
N SER A 10 11.08 -3.94 -5.96
CA SER A 10 11.33 -4.49 -4.61
C SER A 10 10.43 -3.81 -3.60
N ALA A 11 9.15 -4.17 -3.62
CA ALA A 11 8.20 -3.67 -2.65
C ALA A 11 7.25 -4.77 -2.21
N SER A 12 6.84 -4.72 -0.95
CA SER A 12 5.90 -5.68 -0.41
C SER A 12 4.88 -4.97 0.50
N PHE A 13 3.68 -5.52 0.57
CA PHE A 13 2.58 -4.95 1.33
C PHE A 13 1.91 -6.07 2.11
N VAL A 14 1.68 -5.82 3.39
CA VAL A 14 0.94 -6.75 4.24
C VAL A 14 -0.42 -6.13 4.53
N VAL A 15 -1.48 -6.83 4.20
CA VAL A 15 -2.86 -6.38 4.41
C VAL A 15 -3.48 -7.26 5.48
N ALA A 16 -3.97 -6.66 6.56
CA ALA A 16 -4.48 -7.41 7.70
C ALA A 16 -5.74 -6.75 8.28
N LYS A 17 -6.71 -7.57 8.63
CA LYS A 17 -7.90 -7.11 9.34
C LYS A 17 -7.57 -7.05 10.83
N LYS A 18 -7.89 -5.93 11.45
CA LYS A 18 -7.65 -5.75 12.88
C LYS A 18 -8.88 -6.11 13.69
N ASP A 19 -8.67 -6.31 14.99
CA ASP A 19 -9.76 -6.70 15.90
C ASP A 19 -10.87 -5.65 15.95
N ASN A 20 -10.53 -4.39 15.75
CA ASN A 20 -11.51 -3.31 15.80
C ASN A 20 -12.29 -3.14 14.48
N GLY A 21 -12.06 -4.01 13.51
CA GLY A 21 -12.77 -3.95 12.24
C GLY A 21 -12.07 -3.15 11.15
N ASP A 22 -10.95 -2.52 11.46
CA ASP A 22 -10.19 -1.77 10.48
C ASP A 22 -9.27 -2.69 9.69
N VAL A 23 -8.86 -2.25 8.50
CA VAL A 23 -7.86 -2.96 7.72
C VAL A 23 -6.58 -2.13 7.75
N GLY A 24 -5.49 -2.76 8.18
CA GLY A 24 -4.19 -2.14 8.18
C GLY A 24 -3.38 -2.61 6.98
N ILE A 25 -2.63 -1.70 6.37
CA ILE A 25 -1.70 -2.03 5.30
C ILE A 25 -0.33 -1.50 5.69
N SER A 26 0.65 -2.39 5.71
CA SER A 26 2.05 -2.03 5.95
C SER A 26 2.80 -2.21 4.65
N ALA A 27 3.63 -1.24 4.29
CA ALA A 27 4.32 -1.23 3.02
C ALA A 27 5.83 -1.09 3.23
N ARG A 28 6.60 -1.84 2.48
CA ARG A 28 8.04 -1.81 2.52
C ARG A 28 8.61 -1.78 1.12
N SER A 29 9.66 -0.99 0.93
CA SER A 29 10.34 -0.90 -0.36
C SER A 29 11.84 -1.02 -0.14
N MET A 30 12.52 -1.59 -1.12
CA MET A 30 13.99 -1.65 -1.12
C MET A 30 14.57 -0.42 -1.81
N GLY A 31 13.76 0.59 -2.08
CA GLY A 31 14.24 1.86 -2.62
C GLY A 31 13.79 2.19 -4.04
N ASP A 32 13.27 1.19 -4.75
CA ASP A 32 12.86 1.38 -6.14
C ASP A 32 11.55 2.12 -6.29
N ILE A 33 10.70 2.02 -5.28
CA ILE A 33 9.38 2.62 -5.34
C ILE A 33 9.11 3.36 -4.02
N ASN A 34 8.42 4.48 -4.12
CA ASN A 34 8.10 5.30 -2.96
C ASN A 34 6.79 4.83 -2.35
N VAL A 35 6.88 4.00 -1.31
CA VAL A 35 5.67 3.47 -0.67
C VAL A 35 4.95 4.54 0.16
N GLN A 36 5.64 5.62 0.53
CA GLN A 36 4.99 6.72 1.23
C GLN A 36 3.86 7.31 0.40
N VAL A 37 4.14 7.57 -0.88
CA VAL A 37 3.14 8.16 -1.78
C VAL A 37 1.96 7.21 -1.99
N ILE A 38 2.25 5.93 -2.10
CA ILE A 38 1.18 4.93 -2.27
C ILE A 38 0.27 4.93 -1.03
N MET A 39 0.87 4.91 0.15
CA MET A 39 0.09 4.90 1.39
C MET A 39 -0.67 6.21 1.59
N GLU A 40 -0.09 7.33 1.16
CA GLU A 40 -0.78 8.62 1.27
C GLU A 40 -2.04 8.66 0.40
N LYS A 41 -2.03 7.98 -0.73
CA LYS A 41 -3.23 7.88 -1.57
C LYS A 41 -4.36 7.15 -0.86
N LEU A 42 -4.02 6.31 0.10
CA LEU A 42 -5.00 5.56 0.88
C LEU A 42 -5.23 6.17 2.26
N GLY A 43 -4.76 7.41 2.46
CA GLY A 43 -4.99 8.13 3.69
C GLY A 43 -3.95 7.91 4.77
N GLY A 44 -2.86 7.22 4.46
CA GLY A 44 -1.80 6.94 5.41
C GLY A 44 -0.56 7.80 5.21
N GLY A 45 0.59 7.24 5.54
CA GLY A 45 1.85 7.95 5.41
C GLY A 45 3.02 7.13 5.92
N GLY A 46 4.17 7.78 6.06
CA GLY A 46 5.39 7.13 6.53
C GLY A 46 6.61 7.71 5.85
N HIS A 47 7.48 6.82 5.42
CA HIS A 47 8.72 7.18 4.73
C HIS A 47 8.78 6.49 3.37
N LEU A 48 9.74 6.92 2.55
CA LEU A 48 9.96 6.37 1.21
C LEU A 48 9.94 4.84 1.18
N THR A 49 10.62 4.23 2.15
CA THR A 49 10.83 2.78 2.15
C THR A 49 10.00 2.05 3.17
N ASN A 50 9.22 2.76 3.98
CA ASN A 50 8.49 2.16 5.09
C ASN A 50 7.29 3.03 5.42
N ALA A 51 6.09 2.54 5.10
CA ALA A 51 4.89 3.34 5.27
C ALA A 51 3.70 2.44 5.61
N ALA A 52 2.60 3.06 5.99
CA ALA A 52 1.42 2.31 6.39
C ALA A 52 0.17 3.14 6.22
N CYS A 53 -0.97 2.47 6.15
CA CYS A 53 -2.27 3.13 6.20
C CYS A 53 -3.25 2.27 6.98
N GLN A 54 -4.38 2.89 7.33
CA GLN A 54 -5.44 2.20 8.05
C GLN A 54 -6.78 2.61 7.44
N ILE A 55 -7.57 1.62 7.06
CA ILE A 55 -8.88 1.84 6.44
C ILE A 55 -9.93 1.45 7.47
N LYS A 56 -10.69 2.44 7.95
CA LYS A 56 -11.70 2.22 8.98
C LYS A 56 -12.85 1.40 8.45
N ASN A 57 -13.25 0.40 9.23
CA ASN A 57 -14.36 -0.48 8.90
C ASN A 57 -14.22 -1.05 7.49
N GLY A 58 -12.99 -1.35 7.10
CA GLY A 58 -12.70 -1.79 5.74
C GLY A 58 -12.95 -3.27 5.56
N MET A 59 -12.95 -3.67 4.28
CA MET A 59 -12.99 -5.07 3.89
C MET A 59 -11.69 -5.39 3.18
N ILE A 60 -11.12 -6.55 3.48
CA ILE A 60 -9.80 -6.91 2.95
C ILE A 60 -9.79 -6.91 1.43
N ASP A 61 -10.79 -7.50 0.79
CA ASP A 61 -10.82 -7.57 -0.67
C ASP A 61 -10.92 -6.20 -1.32
N ILE A 62 -11.68 -5.29 -0.73
CA ILE A 62 -11.79 -3.93 -1.23
C ILE A 62 -10.49 -3.17 -1.00
N ALA A 63 -9.88 -3.36 0.18
CA ALA A 63 -8.61 -2.73 0.49
C ALA A 63 -7.51 -3.16 -0.49
N ILE A 64 -7.50 -4.44 -0.86
CA ILE A 64 -6.54 -4.96 -1.82
C ILE A 64 -6.75 -4.31 -3.20
N GLU A 65 -8.01 -4.17 -3.62
CA GLU A 65 -8.31 -3.49 -4.88
C GLU A 65 -7.85 -2.04 -4.88
N GLN A 66 -8.13 -1.33 -3.80
CA GLN A 66 -7.69 0.06 -3.66
C GLN A 66 -6.18 0.16 -3.67
N LEU A 67 -5.51 -0.78 -3.01
CA LEU A 67 -4.05 -0.81 -3.00
C LEU A 67 -3.49 -1.03 -4.40
N LYS A 68 -4.07 -1.97 -5.14
CA LYS A 68 -3.62 -2.24 -6.50
C LYS A 68 -3.78 -1.02 -7.40
N LEU A 69 -4.91 -0.33 -7.28
CA LEU A 69 -5.14 0.88 -8.07
C LEU A 69 -4.14 1.98 -7.71
N ALA A 70 -3.84 2.13 -6.43
CA ALA A 70 -2.87 3.12 -5.98
C ALA A 70 -1.48 2.80 -6.51
N ILE A 71 -1.10 1.53 -6.50
CA ILE A 71 0.20 1.09 -7.02
C ILE A 71 0.30 1.41 -8.51
N ILE A 72 -0.73 1.06 -9.27
CA ILE A 72 -0.74 1.30 -10.72
C ILE A 72 -0.61 2.80 -10.99
N GLU A 73 -1.34 3.61 -10.26
CA GLU A 73 -1.33 5.05 -10.44
C GLU A 73 0.05 5.65 -10.19
N ILE A 74 0.73 5.17 -9.15
CA ILE A 74 2.06 5.67 -8.81
C ILE A 74 3.12 5.13 -9.77
N VAL A 75 3.09 3.83 -10.04
CA VAL A 75 4.13 3.20 -10.87
C VAL A 75 4.00 3.62 -12.33
N GLU A 76 2.79 3.67 -12.86
CA GLU A 76 2.58 4.02 -14.28
C GLU A 76 2.38 5.51 -14.47
N GLY A 77 1.52 6.11 -13.65
CA GLY A 77 1.22 7.53 -13.78
C GLY A 77 2.32 8.43 -13.25
N GLY A 78 2.93 8.05 -12.13
CA GLY A 78 3.96 8.86 -11.50
C GLY A 78 5.24 8.99 -12.31
N GLN A 79 5.46 8.08 -13.22
CA GLN A 79 6.67 8.10 -14.03
C GLN A 79 6.64 9.20 -15.07
N SER A 80 5.48 9.76 -15.30
CA SER A 80 5.37 10.86 -16.26
C SER A 80 5.90 12.17 -15.68
N THR A 81 6.25 12.19 -14.43
CA THR A 81 6.73 13.42 -13.79
C THR A 81 8.27 13.46 -13.70
#